data_a5d0b152e5046af524da50806da1b26b
#
_entry.id   a5d0b152e5046af524da50806da1b26b
#
_cell.length_a   1.000
_cell.length_b   1.000
_cell.length_c   1.000
_cell.angle_alpha   90.00
_cell.angle_beta   90.00
_cell.angle_gamma   90.00
#
_symmetry.space_group_name_H-M   'P 1'
#
loop_
_entity.id
_entity.type
_entity.pdbx_description
1 polymer ?
#
loop_
_entity_poly.entity_id
_entity_poly.type
_entity_poly.pdbx_seq_one_letter_code
_entity_poly.pdbx_strand_id
1 'polypeptide(L)'
;CERIGKNPRHPKYQKYKGKTKKQILWEWEQETIKACDKGTKKHNYLETAIKTCNGYKLNANGFINDRIYTIDDIVGSHKYGKLNLEYFVKTGIREKYPDIFSLIAALVTKGYHIYAEIGVYDSQNLVSGLIDILLIRDKEFIILDWKTNKAPIRFESGYYDKKLDGTLDLNNFIYKEEYFGAPLDH
;
A
#
# COMPACT_ATOMS: atom_id res chain seq x y z
N CYS A 1 -2.79 22.48 -16.30
CA CYS A 1 -4.26 22.33 -16.41
C CYS A 1 -4.84 23.17 -17.55
N GLU A 2 -4.53 24.47 -17.65
CA GLU A 2 -5.06 25.36 -18.69
C GLU A 2 -4.67 24.89 -20.11
N ARG A 3 -3.40 24.48 -20.30
CA ARG A 3 -2.92 23.86 -21.55
C ARG A 3 -3.63 22.56 -21.87
N ILE A 4 -3.93 21.74 -20.86
CA ILE A 4 -4.65 20.46 -21.02
C ILE A 4 -6.08 20.71 -21.50
N GLY A 5 -6.76 21.73 -20.95
CA GLY A 5 -8.11 22.08 -21.36
C GLY A 5 -8.18 22.64 -22.79
N LYS A 6 -7.20 23.48 -23.18
CA LYS A 6 -7.17 24.12 -24.52
C LYS A 6 -6.72 23.16 -25.62
N ASN A 7 -5.67 22.38 -25.39
CA ASN A 7 -5.10 21.48 -26.38
C ASN A 7 -4.45 20.25 -25.71
N PRO A 8 -5.21 19.21 -25.37
CA PRO A 8 -4.69 18.01 -24.76
C PRO A 8 -3.88 17.19 -25.79
N ARG A 9 -2.55 17.23 -25.70
CA ARG A 9 -1.65 16.49 -26.62
C ARG A 9 -1.68 14.98 -26.39
N HIS A 10 -1.87 14.53 -25.14
CA HIS A 10 -1.86 13.11 -24.79
C HIS A 10 -3.29 12.55 -24.75
N PRO A 11 -3.57 11.34 -25.30
CA PRO A 11 -4.91 10.74 -25.36
C PRO A 11 -5.64 10.70 -24.00
N LYS A 12 -4.94 10.40 -22.91
CA LYS A 12 -5.52 10.38 -21.55
C LYS A 12 -6.11 11.71 -21.10
N TYR A 13 -5.71 12.82 -21.71
CA TYR A 13 -6.19 14.16 -21.36
C TYR A 13 -7.30 14.68 -22.27
N GLN A 14 -7.68 13.92 -23.31
CA GLN A 14 -8.75 14.30 -24.24
C GLN A 14 -10.08 14.57 -23.52
N LYS A 15 -10.35 13.84 -22.43
CA LYS A 15 -11.54 14.04 -21.58
C LYS A 15 -11.62 15.45 -20.95
N TYR A 16 -10.54 16.22 -20.98
CA TYR A 16 -10.48 17.58 -20.42
C TYR A 16 -10.58 18.67 -21.48
N LYS A 17 -10.70 18.31 -22.76
CA LYS A 17 -10.84 19.29 -23.86
C LYS A 17 -12.05 20.19 -23.63
N GLY A 18 -11.85 21.50 -23.70
CA GLY A 18 -12.89 22.50 -23.47
C GLY A 18 -13.15 22.84 -21.99
N LYS A 19 -12.56 22.11 -21.05
CA LYS A 19 -12.73 22.40 -19.61
C LYS A 19 -11.81 23.51 -19.15
N THR A 20 -12.30 24.32 -18.22
CA THR A 20 -11.51 25.36 -17.54
C THR A 20 -10.52 24.72 -16.57
N LYS A 21 -9.47 25.48 -16.21
CA LYS A 21 -8.50 25.09 -15.16
C LYS A 21 -9.22 24.67 -13.86
N LYS A 22 -10.23 25.44 -13.42
CA LYS A 22 -10.98 25.17 -12.19
C LYS A 22 -11.72 23.82 -12.26
N GLN A 23 -12.37 23.53 -13.37
CA GLN A 23 -13.06 22.25 -13.58
C GLN A 23 -12.09 21.06 -13.57
N ILE A 24 -10.94 21.18 -14.25
CA ILE A 24 -9.93 20.12 -14.28
C ILE A 24 -9.36 19.85 -12.90
N LEU A 25 -9.02 20.89 -12.15
CA LEU A 25 -8.48 20.75 -10.79
C LEU A 25 -9.51 20.12 -9.86
N TRP A 26 -10.77 20.55 -9.94
CA TRP A 26 -11.86 19.95 -9.16
C TRP A 26 -12.05 18.47 -9.47
N GLU A 27 -12.04 18.07 -10.73
CA GLU A 27 -12.16 16.66 -11.13
C GLU A 27 -10.98 15.82 -10.60
N TRP A 28 -9.76 16.36 -10.65
CA TRP A 28 -8.59 15.67 -10.10
C TRP A 28 -8.68 15.51 -8.58
N GLU A 29 -9.15 16.53 -7.90
CA GLU A 29 -9.40 16.45 -6.46
C GLU A 29 -10.43 15.37 -6.13
N GLN A 30 -11.56 15.33 -6.85
CA GLN A 30 -12.58 14.29 -6.66
C GLN A 30 -12.03 12.87 -6.95
N GLU A 31 -11.22 12.71 -7.99
CA GLU A 31 -10.56 11.43 -8.29
C GLU A 31 -9.57 11.04 -7.17
N THR A 32 -8.83 12.00 -6.62
CA THR A 32 -7.91 11.78 -5.50
C THR A 32 -8.65 11.35 -4.24
N ILE A 33 -9.69 12.07 -3.86
CA ILE A 33 -10.53 11.72 -2.70
C ILE A 33 -11.07 10.29 -2.83
N LYS A 34 -11.66 9.95 -3.98
CA LYS A 34 -12.18 8.60 -4.23
C LYS A 34 -11.09 7.52 -4.16
N ALA A 35 -9.89 7.82 -4.63
CA ALA A 35 -8.77 6.87 -4.58
C ALA A 35 -8.29 6.67 -3.13
N CYS A 36 -8.16 7.74 -2.36
CA CYS A 36 -7.78 7.70 -0.95
C CYS A 36 -8.83 6.94 -0.13
N ASP A 37 -10.12 7.24 -0.29
CA ASP A 37 -11.20 6.54 0.41
C ASP A 37 -11.20 5.04 0.12
N LYS A 38 -10.98 4.66 -1.15
CA LYS A 38 -10.88 3.25 -1.54
C LYS A 38 -9.67 2.58 -0.90
N GLY A 39 -8.53 3.26 -0.88
CA GLY A 39 -7.31 2.78 -0.23
C GLY A 39 -7.53 2.56 1.25
N THR A 40 -7.97 3.58 1.97
CA THR A 40 -8.23 3.54 3.41
C THR A 40 -9.22 2.42 3.78
N LYS A 41 -10.33 2.28 3.05
CA LYS A 41 -11.30 1.20 3.30
C LYS A 41 -10.69 -0.19 3.13
N LYS A 42 -9.80 -0.37 2.16
CA LYS A 42 -9.11 -1.66 1.95
C LYS A 42 -8.11 -1.94 3.07
N HIS A 43 -7.29 -0.96 3.44
CA HIS A 43 -6.34 -1.07 4.55
C HIS A 43 -7.06 -1.43 5.86
N ASN A 44 -8.06 -0.63 6.24
CA ASN A 44 -8.82 -0.86 7.47
C ASN A 44 -9.48 -2.25 7.50
N TYR A 45 -10.00 -2.72 6.37
CA TYR A 45 -10.61 -4.04 6.30
C TYR A 45 -9.57 -5.16 6.53
N LEU A 46 -8.42 -5.08 5.87
CA LEU A 46 -7.36 -6.09 5.98
C LEU A 46 -6.72 -6.07 7.37
N GLU A 47 -6.43 -4.89 7.90
CA GLU A 47 -5.94 -4.68 9.26
C GLU A 47 -6.91 -5.27 10.30
N THR A 48 -8.19 -4.90 10.23
CA THR A 48 -9.22 -5.39 11.14
C THR A 48 -9.34 -6.92 11.08
N ALA A 49 -9.34 -7.50 9.88
CA ALA A 49 -9.42 -8.94 9.71
C ALA A 49 -8.25 -9.66 10.39
N ILE A 50 -7.01 -9.17 10.22
CA ILE A 50 -5.83 -9.78 10.82
C ILE A 50 -5.82 -9.59 12.33
N LYS A 51 -6.00 -8.37 12.82
CA LYS A 51 -5.98 -8.06 14.26
C LYS A 51 -7.06 -8.83 15.02
N THR A 52 -8.28 -8.90 14.50
CA THR A 52 -9.37 -9.67 15.10
C THR A 52 -9.01 -11.15 15.21
N CYS A 53 -8.42 -11.72 14.15
CA CYS A 53 -8.04 -13.14 14.13
C CYS A 53 -6.79 -13.46 14.95
N ASN A 54 -6.00 -12.46 15.31
CA ASN A 54 -4.85 -12.58 16.21
C ASN A 54 -5.21 -12.43 17.69
N GLY A 55 -6.48 -12.30 18.04
CA GLY A 55 -6.96 -12.16 19.41
C GLY A 55 -6.81 -10.75 19.98
N TYR A 56 -6.64 -9.72 19.16
CA TYR A 56 -6.75 -8.33 19.59
C TYR A 56 -8.17 -8.05 20.08
N LYS A 57 -8.28 -7.37 21.20
CA LYS A 57 -9.58 -6.96 21.75
C LYS A 57 -10.13 -5.77 20.95
N LEU A 58 -11.37 -5.89 20.53
CA LEU A 58 -12.14 -4.76 20.02
C LEU A 58 -12.58 -3.88 21.20
N ASN A 59 -12.67 -2.57 20.99
CA ASN A 59 -13.29 -1.65 21.94
C ASN A 59 -14.81 -1.83 21.95
N ALA A 60 -15.51 -1.11 22.85
CA ALA A 60 -16.96 -1.18 22.98
C ALA A 60 -17.74 -0.83 21.70
N ASN A 61 -17.11 -0.11 20.75
CA ASN A 61 -17.69 0.28 19.48
C ASN A 61 -17.35 -0.70 18.33
N GLY A 62 -16.70 -1.82 18.63
CA GLY A 62 -16.32 -2.81 17.63
C GLY A 62 -15.06 -2.44 16.83
N PHE A 63 -14.37 -1.38 17.19
CA PHE A 63 -13.10 -0.99 16.59
C PHE A 63 -11.91 -1.57 17.35
N ILE A 64 -10.82 -1.82 16.63
CA ILE A 64 -9.55 -2.17 17.26
C ILE A 64 -9.07 -0.95 18.04
N ASN A 65 -8.58 -1.20 19.25
CA ASN A 65 -7.99 -0.15 20.08
C ASN A 65 -6.96 0.63 19.27
N ASP A 66 -7.04 1.97 19.26
CA ASP A 66 -6.19 2.87 18.48
C ASP A 66 -4.69 2.81 18.87
N ARG A 67 -4.31 1.86 19.73
CA ARG A 67 -2.92 1.67 20.10
C ARG A 67 -2.14 1.12 18.91
N ILE A 68 -1.15 1.88 18.47
CA ILE A 68 -0.10 1.41 17.57
C ILE A 68 0.84 0.51 18.38
N TYR A 69 0.98 -0.74 17.96
CA TYR A 69 1.97 -1.65 18.50
C TYR A 69 3.31 -1.39 17.81
N THR A 70 4.37 -1.40 18.59
CA THR A 70 5.75 -1.31 18.08
C THR A 70 6.38 -2.69 18.01
N ILE A 71 7.51 -2.79 17.33
CA ILE A 71 8.27 -4.04 17.30
C ILE A 71 8.67 -4.48 18.69
N ASP A 72 8.94 -3.54 19.60
CA ASP A 72 9.30 -3.83 21.00
C ASP A 72 8.13 -4.42 21.79
N ASP A 73 6.88 -4.05 21.44
CA ASP A 73 5.67 -4.61 22.06
C ASP A 73 5.47 -6.09 21.71
N ILE A 74 6.01 -6.56 20.57
CA ILE A 74 5.78 -7.91 20.04
C ILE A 74 6.98 -8.84 20.20
N VAL A 75 8.19 -8.31 20.37
CA VAL A 75 9.41 -9.10 20.56
C VAL A 75 9.32 -9.86 21.90
N GLY A 76 9.41 -11.17 21.81
CA GLY A 76 9.40 -12.07 22.97
C GLY A 76 8.02 -12.41 23.56
N SER A 77 6.95 -11.71 23.16
CA SER A 77 5.61 -12.02 23.67
C SER A 77 4.84 -13.04 22.82
N HIS A 78 5.00 -13.01 21.51
CA HIS A 78 4.25 -13.80 20.50
C HIS A 78 2.72 -13.87 20.73
N LYS A 79 2.21 -13.04 21.64
CA LYS A 79 0.84 -13.14 22.15
C LYS A 79 -0.21 -12.90 21.08
N TYR A 80 0.10 -12.02 20.14
CA TYR A 80 -0.85 -11.55 19.12
C TYR A 80 -0.50 -11.96 17.69
N GLY A 81 0.56 -12.75 17.50
CA GLY A 81 1.04 -13.09 16.17
C GLY A 81 0.41 -14.34 15.55
N LYS A 82 -0.28 -15.17 16.34
CA LYS A 82 -0.89 -16.41 15.84
C LYS A 82 -2.25 -16.14 15.22
N LEU A 83 -2.30 -16.13 13.90
CA LEU A 83 -3.57 -15.96 13.17
C LEU A 83 -4.42 -17.24 13.27
N ASN A 84 -5.65 -17.11 13.72
CA ASN A 84 -6.62 -18.18 13.64
C ASN A 84 -7.23 -18.20 12.23
N LEU A 85 -6.81 -19.17 11.39
CA LEU A 85 -7.23 -19.27 9.99
C LEU A 85 -8.74 -19.53 9.84
N GLU A 86 -9.38 -20.25 10.77
CA GLU A 86 -10.82 -20.49 10.72
C GLU A 86 -11.61 -19.18 10.88
N TYR A 87 -11.21 -18.35 11.86
CA TYR A 87 -11.81 -17.03 12.02
C TYR A 87 -11.47 -16.11 10.84
N PHE A 88 -10.26 -16.21 10.31
CA PHE A 88 -9.82 -15.41 9.17
C PHE A 88 -10.67 -15.68 7.91
N VAL A 89 -11.07 -16.93 7.66
CA VAL A 89 -12.07 -17.27 6.63
C VAL A 89 -13.41 -16.57 6.91
N LYS A 90 -13.88 -16.61 8.16
CA LYS A 90 -15.17 -16.01 8.55
C LYS A 90 -15.23 -14.49 8.40
N THR A 91 -14.08 -13.81 8.23
CA THR A 91 -14.07 -12.36 7.93
C THR A 91 -14.50 -12.02 6.50
N GLY A 92 -14.69 -13.02 5.62
CA GLY A 92 -15.01 -12.81 4.21
C GLY A 92 -13.83 -12.40 3.34
N ILE A 93 -12.60 -12.47 3.88
CA ILE A 93 -11.40 -12.07 3.14
C ILE A 93 -11.10 -13.03 1.98
N ARG A 94 -11.43 -14.31 2.14
CA ARG A 94 -11.23 -15.34 1.11
C ARG A 94 -12.01 -15.04 -0.16
N GLU A 95 -13.25 -14.59 -0.02
CA GLU A 95 -14.13 -14.23 -1.13
C GLU A 95 -13.77 -12.89 -1.74
N LYS A 96 -13.39 -11.94 -0.91
CA LYS A 96 -13.14 -10.56 -1.32
C LYS A 96 -11.74 -10.34 -1.88
N TYR A 97 -10.76 -11.05 -1.33
CA TYR A 97 -9.33 -10.93 -1.69
C TYR A 97 -8.65 -12.31 -1.69
N PRO A 98 -9.00 -13.22 -2.63
CA PRO A 98 -8.54 -14.61 -2.63
C PRO A 98 -7.02 -14.75 -2.70
N ASP A 99 -6.34 -13.91 -3.47
CA ASP A 99 -4.87 -13.95 -3.59
C ASP A 99 -4.19 -13.58 -2.27
N ILE A 100 -4.69 -12.52 -1.61
CA ILE A 100 -4.18 -12.08 -0.29
C ILE A 100 -4.43 -13.17 0.75
N PHE A 101 -5.63 -13.75 0.77
CA PHE A 101 -5.95 -14.85 1.68
C PHE A 101 -5.01 -16.02 1.47
N SER A 102 -4.80 -16.45 0.22
CA SER A 102 -3.94 -17.60 -0.12
C SER A 102 -2.50 -17.37 0.31
N LEU A 103 -1.96 -16.17 0.07
CA LEU A 103 -0.60 -15.80 0.48
C LEU A 103 -0.46 -15.84 2.02
N ILE A 104 -1.36 -15.17 2.74
CA ILE A 104 -1.32 -15.11 4.21
C ILE A 104 -1.49 -16.51 4.80
N ALA A 105 -2.46 -17.29 4.31
CA ALA A 105 -2.69 -18.63 4.80
C ALA A 105 -1.47 -19.55 4.60
N ALA A 106 -0.82 -19.47 3.43
CA ALA A 106 0.40 -20.24 3.15
C ALA A 106 1.55 -19.86 4.10
N LEU A 107 1.75 -18.56 4.38
CA LEU A 107 2.81 -18.09 5.29
C LEU A 107 2.52 -18.49 6.74
N VAL A 108 1.29 -18.32 7.20
CA VAL A 108 0.87 -18.74 8.55
C VAL A 108 1.01 -20.24 8.74
N THR A 109 0.65 -21.06 7.72
CA THR A 109 0.83 -22.51 7.76
C THR A 109 2.32 -22.90 7.84
N LYS A 110 3.22 -22.11 7.27
CA LYS A 110 4.67 -22.26 7.40
C LYS A 110 5.22 -21.82 8.76
N GLY A 111 4.38 -21.40 9.69
CA GLY A 111 4.75 -21.00 11.06
C GLY A 111 5.08 -19.53 11.23
N TYR A 112 4.80 -18.68 10.25
CA TYR A 112 4.97 -17.23 10.44
C TYR A 112 3.91 -16.67 11.38
N HIS A 113 4.34 -15.86 12.32
CA HIS A 113 3.49 -14.96 13.09
C HIS A 113 3.23 -13.71 12.25
N ILE A 114 1.98 -13.23 12.22
CA ILE A 114 1.58 -12.08 11.41
C ILE A 114 1.09 -10.93 12.28
N TYR A 115 1.53 -9.74 11.97
CA TYR A 115 1.18 -8.50 12.67
C TYR A 115 0.78 -7.44 11.65
N ALA A 116 -0.27 -6.67 11.95
CA ALA A 116 -0.75 -5.59 11.09
C ALA A 116 -0.56 -4.23 11.76
N GLU A 117 -0.21 -3.22 10.97
CA GLU A 117 0.00 -1.84 11.41
C GLU A 117 0.97 -1.74 12.59
N ILE A 118 2.22 -2.14 12.34
CA ILE A 118 3.29 -2.12 13.34
C ILE A 118 4.13 -0.86 13.21
N GLY A 119 4.21 -0.10 14.31
CA GLY A 119 5.09 1.06 14.41
C GLY A 119 6.56 0.66 14.49
N VAL A 120 7.38 1.27 13.67
CA VAL A 120 8.84 1.14 13.70
C VAL A 120 9.47 2.52 13.78
N TYR A 121 10.62 2.61 14.45
CA TYR A 121 11.35 3.86 14.56
C TYR A 121 12.86 3.63 14.61
N ASP A 122 13.58 4.62 14.12
CA ASP A 122 15.03 4.72 14.25
C ASP A 122 15.35 5.99 15.06
N SER A 123 15.79 5.79 16.29
CA SER A 123 16.10 6.88 17.22
C SER A 123 17.37 7.66 16.85
N GLN A 124 18.27 7.07 16.07
CA GLN A 124 19.50 7.74 15.61
C GLN A 124 19.20 8.73 14.48
N ASN A 125 18.38 8.31 13.52
CA ASN A 125 18.02 9.13 12.38
C ASN A 125 16.70 9.89 12.55
N LEU A 126 16.03 9.73 13.69
CA LEU A 126 14.74 10.35 14.03
C LEU A 126 13.65 10.06 12.97
N VAL A 127 13.64 8.83 12.45
CA VAL A 127 12.67 8.39 11.45
C VAL A 127 11.71 7.39 12.09
N SER A 128 10.44 7.51 11.76
CA SER A 128 9.40 6.56 12.16
C SER A 128 8.49 6.21 11.00
N GLY A 129 7.87 5.04 11.06
CA GLY A 129 6.94 4.57 10.05
C GLY A 129 5.99 3.51 10.58
N LEU A 130 5.04 3.12 9.74
CA LEU A 130 4.13 2.01 9.97
C LEU A 130 4.36 0.95 8.90
N ILE A 131 4.42 -0.30 9.32
CA ILE A 131 4.46 -1.47 8.44
C ILE A 131 3.05 -2.02 8.34
N ASP A 132 2.47 -2.07 7.14
CA ASP A 132 1.11 -2.59 6.92
C ASP A 132 0.99 -4.02 7.43
N ILE A 133 1.92 -4.90 7.03
CA ILE A 133 1.99 -6.30 7.48
C ILE A 133 3.44 -6.69 7.73
N LEU A 134 3.69 -7.17 8.93
CA LEU A 134 4.94 -7.79 9.32
C LEU A 134 4.70 -9.27 9.63
N LEU A 135 5.46 -10.16 8.99
CA LEU A 135 5.49 -11.59 9.31
C LEU A 135 6.84 -11.94 9.88
N ILE A 136 6.85 -12.71 10.96
CA ILE A 136 8.08 -13.12 11.65
C ILE A 136 8.05 -14.63 11.90
N ARG A 137 9.17 -15.29 11.58
CA ARG A 137 9.42 -16.70 11.94
C ARG A 137 10.90 -16.85 12.30
N ASP A 138 11.19 -17.29 13.51
CA ASP A 138 12.55 -17.46 14.00
C ASP A 138 13.41 -16.19 13.82
N LYS A 139 14.35 -16.21 12.87
CA LYS A 139 15.25 -15.10 12.52
C LYS A 139 14.89 -14.44 11.18
N GLU A 140 13.78 -14.84 10.58
CA GLU A 140 13.31 -14.34 9.28
C GLU A 140 12.13 -13.40 9.47
N PHE A 141 12.06 -12.37 8.64
CA PHE A 141 10.87 -11.52 8.56
C PHE A 141 10.51 -11.22 7.10
N ILE A 142 9.23 -10.94 6.88
CA ILE A 142 8.68 -10.50 5.59
C ILE A 142 7.85 -9.26 5.85
N ILE A 143 8.06 -8.22 5.05
CA ILE A 143 7.26 -7.01 5.07
C ILE A 143 6.37 -7.02 3.83
N LEU A 144 5.07 -6.84 4.01
CA LEU A 144 4.11 -6.67 2.93
C LEU A 144 3.43 -5.31 3.08
N ASP A 145 3.20 -4.66 1.96
CA ASP A 145 2.58 -3.36 1.88
C ASP A 145 1.38 -3.42 0.90
N TRP A 146 0.25 -2.81 1.31
CA TRP A 146 -0.98 -2.85 0.54
C TRP A 146 -1.02 -1.74 -0.50
N LYS A 147 -1.04 -2.09 -1.76
CA LYS A 147 -1.19 -1.10 -2.84
C LYS A 147 -2.55 -1.21 -3.54
N THR A 148 -3.18 -0.07 -3.78
CA THR A 148 -4.49 0.05 -4.46
C THR A 148 -4.35 0.75 -5.81
N ASN A 149 -3.36 0.36 -6.58
CA ASN A 149 -3.08 0.96 -7.88
C ASN A 149 -4.19 0.67 -8.90
N LYS A 150 -4.42 1.60 -9.81
CA LYS A 150 -5.34 1.41 -10.96
C LYS A 150 -4.76 0.46 -12.01
N ALA A 151 -3.45 0.33 -12.07
CA ALA A 151 -2.71 -0.56 -12.97
C ALA A 151 -1.78 -1.46 -12.16
N PRO A 152 -1.37 -2.62 -12.69
CA PRO A 152 -0.36 -3.46 -12.04
C PRO A 152 0.87 -2.64 -11.69
N ILE A 153 1.47 -2.94 -10.54
CA ILE A 153 2.76 -2.37 -10.17
C ILE A 153 3.78 -2.93 -11.16
N ARG A 154 4.51 -2.05 -11.81
CA ARG A 154 5.66 -2.41 -12.63
C ARG A 154 6.91 -2.14 -11.82
N PHE A 155 7.86 -3.04 -11.88
CA PHE A 155 9.17 -2.87 -11.26
C PHE A 155 10.04 -1.86 -12.02
N GLU A 156 9.65 -1.54 -13.24
CA GLU A 156 10.28 -0.48 -14.03
C GLU A 156 9.89 0.87 -13.44
N SER A 157 10.81 1.48 -12.73
CA SER A 157 10.67 2.87 -12.31
C SER A 157 11.58 3.76 -13.15
N GLY A 158 11.02 4.87 -13.62
CA GLY A 158 11.78 5.79 -14.46
C GLY A 158 10.92 6.96 -14.94
N TYR A 159 11.48 7.74 -15.82
CA TYR A 159 10.80 8.86 -16.47
C TYR A 159 11.22 8.96 -17.94
N TYR A 160 10.33 9.51 -18.74
CA TYR A 160 10.67 9.85 -20.12
C TYR A 160 11.44 11.17 -20.13
N ASP A 161 12.58 11.17 -20.86
CA ASP A 161 13.36 12.38 -21.04
C ASP A 161 12.57 13.46 -21.79
N LYS A 162 13.07 14.68 -21.75
CA LYS A 162 12.46 15.83 -22.43
C LYS A 162 13.26 16.15 -23.68
N LYS A 163 12.55 16.31 -24.81
CA LYS A 163 13.10 16.90 -26.03
C LYS A 163 13.43 18.37 -25.81
N LEU A 164 14.26 18.93 -26.68
CA LEU A 164 14.65 20.37 -26.66
C LEU A 164 13.48 21.33 -26.64
N ASP A 165 12.32 20.94 -27.17
CA ASP A 165 11.08 21.72 -27.13
C ASP A 165 10.28 21.55 -25.82
N GLY A 166 10.82 20.80 -24.84
CA GLY A 166 10.20 20.51 -23.55
C GLY A 166 9.09 19.46 -23.61
N THR A 167 8.88 18.78 -24.74
CA THR A 167 7.97 17.63 -24.84
C THR A 167 8.67 16.37 -24.36
N LEU A 168 7.87 15.37 -23.90
CA LEU A 168 8.43 14.08 -23.48
C LEU A 168 8.92 13.30 -24.70
N ASP A 169 10.14 12.78 -24.65
CA ASP A 169 10.65 11.83 -25.61
C ASP A 169 10.21 10.42 -25.20
N LEU A 170 9.15 9.93 -25.85
CA LEU A 170 8.58 8.61 -25.56
C LEU A 170 9.51 7.45 -25.98
N ASN A 171 10.57 7.72 -26.72
CA ASN A 171 11.56 6.72 -27.13
C ASN A 171 12.77 6.66 -26.19
N ASN A 172 12.90 7.64 -25.30
CA ASN A 172 13.99 7.72 -24.34
C ASN A 172 13.45 7.66 -22.91
N PHE A 173 13.32 6.41 -22.40
CA PHE A 173 12.92 6.15 -21.03
C PHE A 173 14.15 5.97 -20.17
N ILE A 174 14.33 6.86 -19.19
CA ILE A 174 15.45 6.81 -18.25
C ILE A 174 14.99 6.01 -17.03
N TYR A 175 15.64 4.87 -16.78
CA TYR A 175 15.39 4.04 -15.61
C TYR A 175 15.97 4.70 -14.35
N LYS A 176 15.26 4.59 -13.24
CA LYS A 176 15.71 5.13 -11.95
C LYS A 176 16.87 4.38 -11.32
N GLU A 177 17.21 3.20 -11.85
CA GLU A 177 18.36 2.40 -11.39
C GLU A 177 19.68 3.18 -11.46
N GLU A 178 19.85 4.06 -12.44
CA GLU A 178 20.98 4.96 -12.52
C GLU A 178 20.99 6.02 -11.41
N TYR A 179 19.86 6.28 -10.78
CA TYR A 179 19.70 7.35 -9.78
C TYR A 179 20.10 6.91 -8.37
N PHE A 180 20.03 5.62 -8.04
CA PHE A 180 20.31 5.10 -6.70
C PHE A 180 21.60 4.26 -6.62
N GLY A 181 22.30 4.04 -7.71
CA GLY A 181 23.62 3.40 -7.73
C GLY A 181 23.67 1.94 -7.28
N ALA A 182 22.52 1.28 -7.13
CA ALA A 182 22.45 -0.15 -6.85
C ALA A 182 21.40 -0.80 -7.76
N PRO A 183 21.69 -1.93 -8.41
CA PRO A 183 20.68 -2.72 -9.09
C PRO A 183 19.64 -3.17 -8.06
N LEU A 184 18.36 -3.02 -8.38
CA LEU A 184 17.30 -3.68 -7.64
C LEU A 184 17.45 -5.17 -7.95
N ASP A 185 17.92 -5.93 -6.97
CA ASP A 185 17.92 -7.39 -7.05
C ASP A 185 16.48 -7.87 -7.25
N HIS A 186 16.24 -8.52 -8.36
CA HIS A 186 14.97 -9.09 -8.81
C HIS A 186 14.62 -10.36 -8.05
#